data_72faa60c9621e0e41c6a4af60fdf931b
#
_entry.id   72faa60c9621e0e41c6a4af60fdf931b
#
_cell.length_a   1.000
_cell.length_b   1.000
_cell.length_c   1.000
_cell.angle_alpha   90.00
_cell.angle_beta   90.00
_cell.angle_gamma   90.00
#
_symmetry.space_group_name_H-M   'P 1'
#
loop_
_entity.id
_entity.type
_entity.pdbx_description
1 polymer ?
#
loop_
_entity_poly.entity_id
_entity_poly.type
_entity_poly.pdbx_seq_one_letter_code
_entity_poly.pdbx_strand_id
1 'polypeptide(L)'
;DDNGLVLPPRIAPIQVIVIPVAQHKPGVIDAAQDLLSRLQAAGVRAKIDVSDKAPGWKFAEYEMRGVPVRVEIGPKDMEKGQCCLARRDTGEKTFVPLAELESAVAALLDDIHHNMYAMAKANLDANTFQAETWEEVKETLEAHSGGFVRTKWCGDLACELAMKDKVGVSSRCMPLEQSGTTGKCPVCGKECATDIIWGVAY
;
A
#
# COMPACT_ATOMS: atom_id res chain seq x y z
N ASP A 1 3.01 -6.70 -5.67
CA ASP A 1 3.35 -6.63 -7.10
C ASP A 1 4.18 -7.85 -7.51
N ASP A 2 4.64 -7.91 -8.76
CA ASP A 2 5.40 -9.04 -9.30
C ASP A 2 6.78 -9.23 -8.65
N ASN A 3 7.29 -8.24 -7.93
CA ASN A 3 8.56 -8.31 -7.19
C ASN A 3 8.39 -8.75 -5.72
N GLY A 4 7.17 -8.90 -5.23
CA GLY A 4 6.89 -9.34 -3.87
C GLY A 4 6.01 -8.39 -3.06
N LEU A 5 6.22 -8.34 -1.76
CA LEU A 5 5.44 -7.48 -0.87
C LEU A 5 5.77 -5.99 -1.07
N VAL A 6 4.78 -5.13 -0.84
CA VAL A 6 4.93 -3.69 -0.66
C VAL A 6 4.29 -3.33 0.67
N LEU A 7 5.10 -3.10 1.72
CA LEU A 7 4.59 -2.89 3.06
C LEU A 7 4.47 -1.40 3.39
N PRO A 8 3.32 -0.95 3.91
CA PRO A 8 3.21 0.40 4.44
C PRO A 8 4.25 0.64 5.56
N PRO A 9 4.98 1.75 5.54
CA PRO A 9 6.06 1.99 6.50
C PRO A 9 5.66 1.87 7.98
N ARG A 10 4.43 2.25 8.33
CA ARG A 10 3.97 2.21 9.74
C ARG A 10 3.89 0.80 10.29
N ILE A 11 3.59 -0.20 9.46
CA ILE A 11 3.47 -1.62 9.89
C ILE A 11 4.66 -2.49 9.49
N ALA A 12 5.58 -2.00 8.64
CA ALA A 12 6.74 -2.76 8.20
C ALA A 12 7.65 -3.11 9.39
N PRO A 13 7.98 -4.40 9.64
CA PRO A 13 8.89 -4.80 10.72
C PRO A 13 10.30 -4.22 10.55
N ILE A 14 10.72 -4.04 9.30
CA ILE A 14 11.93 -3.33 8.90
C ILE A 14 11.49 -2.19 8.00
N GLN A 15 11.69 -0.95 8.43
CA GLN A 15 11.38 0.24 7.62
C GLN A 15 12.50 0.56 6.64
N VAL A 16 13.74 0.33 7.09
CA VAL A 16 14.95 0.64 6.32
C VAL A 16 15.92 -0.52 6.41
N ILE A 17 16.42 -0.94 5.25
CA ILE A 17 17.57 -1.83 5.17
C ILE A 17 18.78 -1.08 4.64
N VAL A 18 19.89 -1.12 5.38
CA VAL A 18 21.16 -0.54 4.94
C VAL A 18 21.96 -1.65 4.25
N ILE A 19 22.40 -1.40 3.01
CA ILE A 19 23.18 -2.34 2.21
C ILE A 19 24.50 -1.71 1.82
N PRO A 20 25.63 -2.20 2.40
CA PRO A 20 26.96 -1.81 1.96
C PRO A 20 27.26 -2.39 0.57
N VAL A 21 27.50 -1.53 -0.40
CA VAL A 21 27.89 -1.89 -1.77
C VAL A 21 29.42 -1.99 -1.85
N ALA A 22 29.94 -3.09 -2.37
CA ALA A 22 31.38 -3.41 -2.32
C ALA A 22 31.95 -3.43 -0.90
N GLN A 23 31.26 -4.10 0.01
CA GLN A 23 31.57 -4.17 1.45
C GLN A 23 33.00 -4.66 1.79
N HIS A 24 33.68 -5.32 0.84
CA HIS A 24 35.09 -5.73 0.95
C HIS A 24 36.09 -4.55 0.89
N LYS A 25 35.64 -3.36 0.47
CA LYS A 25 36.49 -2.16 0.45
C LYS A 25 36.60 -1.55 1.84
N PRO A 26 37.79 -0.95 2.16
CA PRO A 26 38.01 -0.34 3.48
C PRO A 26 36.96 0.72 3.82
N GLY A 27 36.48 0.70 5.08
CA GLY A 27 35.57 1.70 5.63
C GLY A 27 34.11 1.59 5.21
N VAL A 28 33.74 0.76 4.22
CA VAL A 28 32.35 0.68 3.73
C VAL A 28 31.41 0.07 4.79
N ILE A 29 31.85 -0.98 5.49
CA ILE A 29 31.06 -1.59 6.56
C ILE A 29 30.90 -0.60 7.73
N ASP A 30 31.98 0.09 8.11
CA ASP A 30 31.95 1.06 9.21
C ASP A 30 30.99 2.22 8.89
N ALA A 31 31.06 2.75 7.67
CA ALA A 31 30.12 3.77 7.22
C ALA A 31 28.66 3.28 7.25
N ALA A 32 28.39 2.08 6.74
CA ALA A 32 27.05 1.50 6.78
C ALA A 32 26.54 1.26 8.20
N GLN A 33 27.44 0.86 9.14
CA GLN A 33 27.10 0.70 10.55
C GLN A 33 26.82 2.02 11.24
N ASP A 34 27.53 3.10 10.88
CA ASP A 34 27.24 4.46 11.35
C ASP A 34 25.82 4.91 10.89
N LEU A 35 25.48 4.73 9.60
CA LEU A 35 24.15 5.04 9.09
C LEU A 35 23.05 4.24 9.82
N LEU A 36 23.27 2.94 10.06
CA LEU A 36 22.35 2.11 10.85
C LEU A 36 22.12 2.71 12.24
N SER A 37 23.23 3.01 12.95
CA SER A 37 23.16 3.52 14.32
C SER A 37 22.41 4.85 14.42
N ARG A 38 22.63 5.73 13.47
CA ARG A 38 21.96 7.04 13.35
C ARG A 38 20.46 6.87 13.11
N LEU A 39 20.08 6.00 12.16
CA LEU A 39 18.67 5.73 11.87
C LEU A 39 17.95 5.10 13.07
N GLN A 40 18.59 4.17 13.78
CA GLN A 40 18.03 3.56 14.98
C GLN A 40 17.88 4.60 16.12
N ALA A 41 18.85 5.48 16.30
CA ALA A 41 18.78 6.57 17.28
C ALA A 41 17.64 7.56 16.95
N ALA A 42 17.31 7.74 15.67
CA ALA A 42 16.16 8.51 15.19
C ALA A 42 14.80 7.76 15.30
N GLY A 43 14.79 6.55 15.89
CA GLY A 43 13.57 5.74 16.08
C GLY A 43 13.12 4.94 14.87
N VAL A 44 13.93 4.86 13.82
CA VAL A 44 13.63 4.06 12.63
C VAL A 44 13.93 2.58 12.89
N ARG A 45 13.01 1.68 12.52
CA ARG A 45 13.24 0.24 12.55
C ARG A 45 14.17 -0.17 11.41
N ALA A 46 15.46 0.10 11.59
CA ALA A 46 16.49 -0.15 10.60
C ALA A 46 17.29 -1.43 10.89
N LYS A 47 17.73 -2.10 9.84
CA LYS A 47 18.67 -3.22 9.87
C LYS A 47 19.76 -3.02 8.82
N ILE A 48 20.85 -3.79 8.94
CA ILE A 48 21.94 -3.85 7.96
C ILE A 48 22.10 -5.27 7.45
N ASP A 49 22.45 -5.44 6.17
CA ASP A 49 22.82 -6.73 5.61
C ASP A 49 24.30 -6.74 5.20
N VAL A 50 25.12 -7.35 6.03
CA VAL A 50 26.57 -7.58 5.81
C VAL A 50 26.87 -9.01 5.35
N SER A 51 25.88 -9.79 4.93
CA SER A 51 26.09 -11.13 4.39
C SER A 51 27.00 -11.11 3.16
N ASP A 52 27.56 -12.26 2.80
CA ASP A 52 28.45 -12.41 1.64
C ASP A 52 27.73 -12.45 0.28
N LYS A 53 26.40 -12.23 0.30
CA LYS A 53 25.60 -12.20 -0.92
C LYS A 53 25.92 -10.97 -1.77
N ALA A 54 25.82 -11.12 -3.10
CA ALA A 54 25.98 -10.01 -4.02
C ALA A 54 24.91 -8.91 -3.78
N PRO A 55 25.25 -7.62 -4.00
CA PRO A 55 24.29 -6.53 -3.78
C PRO A 55 22.94 -6.71 -4.49
N GLY A 56 22.95 -7.16 -5.75
CA GLY A 56 21.71 -7.41 -6.50
C GLY A 56 20.82 -8.48 -5.85
N TRP A 57 21.42 -9.52 -5.27
CA TRP A 57 20.66 -10.53 -4.52
C TRP A 57 20.02 -9.92 -3.28
N LYS A 58 20.79 -9.12 -2.51
CA LYS A 58 20.26 -8.41 -1.33
C LYS A 58 19.12 -7.48 -1.71
N PHE A 59 19.24 -6.76 -2.83
CA PHE A 59 18.19 -5.87 -3.32
C PHE A 59 16.89 -6.63 -3.56
N ALA A 60 16.95 -7.71 -4.35
CA ALA A 60 15.79 -8.54 -4.65
C ALA A 60 15.19 -9.18 -3.38
N GLU A 61 16.00 -9.65 -2.44
CA GLU A 61 15.55 -10.24 -1.17
C GLU A 61 14.72 -9.25 -0.35
N TYR A 62 15.16 -8.00 -0.21
CA TYR A 62 14.45 -7.00 0.58
C TYR A 62 13.30 -6.34 -0.19
N GLU A 63 13.34 -6.31 -1.51
CA GLU A 63 12.19 -5.98 -2.36
C GLU A 63 11.08 -7.03 -2.21
N MET A 64 11.42 -8.32 -2.27
CA MET A 64 10.48 -9.42 -2.05
C MET A 64 9.84 -9.36 -0.65
N ARG A 65 10.60 -8.99 0.37
CA ARG A 65 10.11 -8.79 1.75
C ARG A 65 9.30 -7.52 1.95
N GLY A 66 9.24 -6.65 0.97
CA GLY A 66 8.49 -5.39 1.02
C GLY A 66 9.07 -4.33 1.95
N VAL A 67 10.39 -4.33 2.16
CA VAL A 67 11.05 -3.29 2.98
C VAL A 67 10.89 -1.93 2.30
N PRO A 68 10.28 -0.93 2.95
CA PRO A 68 9.91 0.34 2.32
C PRO A 68 11.07 1.13 1.73
N VAL A 69 12.21 1.16 2.41
CA VAL A 69 13.39 1.93 1.98
C VAL A 69 14.65 1.09 2.07
N ARG A 70 15.45 1.12 1.01
CA ARG A 70 16.80 0.60 0.99
C ARG A 70 17.79 1.77 0.95
N VAL A 71 18.74 1.80 1.88
CA VAL A 71 19.86 2.73 1.90
C VAL A 71 21.08 2.00 1.35
N GLU A 72 21.63 2.49 0.26
CA GLU A 72 22.83 1.95 -0.38
C GLU A 72 24.01 2.89 -0.11
N ILE A 73 25.15 2.35 0.32
CA ILE A 73 26.38 3.11 0.49
C ILE A 73 27.58 2.30 0.00
N GLY A 74 28.39 2.93 -0.84
CA GLY A 74 29.61 2.36 -1.38
C GLY A 74 30.76 3.37 -1.42
N PRO A 75 31.96 2.99 -1.91
CA PRO A 75 33.13 3.88 -1.91
C PRO A 75 32.89 5.21 -2.60
N LYS A 76 32.20 5.21 -3.74
CA LYS A 76 31.88 6.44 -4.48
C LYS A 76 30.90 7.36 -3.75
N ASP A 77 30.00 6.77 -2.97
CA ASP A 77 29.04 7.53 -2.16
C ASP A 77 29.74 8.17 -0.98
N MET A 78 30.64 7.43 -0.34
CA MET A 78 31.47 7.94 0.74
C MET A 78 32.36 9.12 0.31
N GLU A 79 33.01 8.99 -0.88
CA GLU A 79 33.82 10.07 -1.47
C GLU A 79 33.01 11.37 -1.70
N LYS A 80 31.74 11.22 -2.04
CA LYS A 80 30.82 12.34 -2.30
C LYS A 80 30.06 12.81 -1.05
N GLY A 81 30.23 12.15 0.10
CA GLY A 81 29.50 12.46 1.31
C GLY A 81 27.99 12.24 1.20
N GLN A 82 27.55 11.25 0.43
CA GLN A 82 26.15 10.96 0.15
C GLN A 82 25.81 9.46 0.36
N CYS A 83 24.52 9.11 0.34
CA CYS A 83 24.04 7.75 0.17
C CYS A 83 22.87 7.73 -0.82
N CYS A 84 22.52 6.54 -1.33
CA CYS A 84 21.38 6.35 -2.20
C CYS A 84 20.20 5.81 -1.39
N LEU A 85 19.05 6.46 -1.48
CA LEU A 85 17.76 5.96 -0.98
C LEU A 85 16.98 5.36 -2.15
N ALA A 86 16.58 4.10 -2.05
CA ALA A 86 15.70 3.44 -3.01
C ALA A 86 14.38 3.11 -2.33
N ARG A 87 13.28 3.60 -2.88
CA ARG A 87 11.93 3.36 -2.35
C ARG A 87 11.28 2.13 -2.99
N ARG A 88 10.57 1.34 -2.20
CA ARG A 88 9.98 0.08 -2.66
C ARG A 88 8.71 0.27 -3.51
N ASP A 89 7.89 1.26 -3.19
CA ASP A 89 6.58 1.47 -3.81
C ASP A 89 6.64 1.95 -5.27
N THR A 90 7.66 2.73 -5.64
CA THR A 90 7.84 3.25 -7.01
C THR A 90 9.12 2.77 -7.70
N GLY A 91 10.06 2.19 -6.95
CA GLY A 91 11.39 1.83 -7.45
C GLY A 91 12.34 3.02 -7.66
N GLU A 92 11.90 4.24 -7.33
CA GLU A 92 12.70 5.44 -7.53
C GLU A 92 13.92 5.48 -6.60
N LYS A 93 15.04 6.03 -7.11
CA LYS A 93 16.28 6.23 -6.36
C LYS A 93 16.64 7.70 -6.28
N THR A 94 16.99 8.14 -5.07
CA THR A 94 17.44 9.50 -4.80
C THR A 94 18.74 9.49 -4.02
N PHE A 95 19.69 10.35 -4.39
CA PHE A 95 20.91 10.55 -3.62
C PHE A 95 20.73 11.68 -2.63
N VAL A 96 21.12 11.43 -1.38
CA VAL A 96 21.02 12.43 -0.30
C VAL A 96 22.35 12.60 0.41
N PRO A 97 22.69 13.84 0.85
CA PRO A 97 23.86 14.06 1.69
C PRO A 97 23.78 13.24 2.98
N LEU A 98 24.90 12.67 3.43
CA LEU A 98 24.94 11.91 4.69
C LEU A 98 24.47 12.72 5.88
N ALA A 99 24.68 14.04 5.87
CA ALA A 99 24.23 14.94 6.94
C ALA A 99 22.70 15.06 7.04
N GLU A 100 21.97 14.73 5.99
CA GLU A 100 20.51 14.85 5.90
C GLU A 100 19.80 13.50 5.98
N LEU A 101 20.52 12.40 6.24
CA LEU A 101 20.01 11.04 6.19
C LEU A 101 18.71 10.87 6.98
N GLU A 102 18.71 11.26 8.28
CA GLU A 102 17.59 11.01 9.18
C GLU A 102 16.34 11.77 8.74
N SER A 103 16.50 13.04 8.39
CA SER A 103 15.38 13.87 7.92
C SER A 103 14.85 13.40 6.57
N ALA A 104 15.73 13.03 5.64
CA ALA A 104 15.36 12.52 4.33
C ALA A 104 14.63 11.18 4.45
N VAL A 105 15.10 10.26 5.29
CA VAL A 105 14.45 8.97 5.53
C VAL A 105 13.09 9.15 6.20
N ALA A 106 12.97 10.02 7.20
CA ALA A 106 11.70 10.29 7.85
C ALA A 106 10.65 10.84 6.87
N ALA A 107 11.03 11.83 6.06
CA ALA A 107 10.17 12.39 5.03
C ALA A 107 9.79 11.35 3.97
N LEU A 108 10.74 10.52 3.52
CA LEU A 108 10.50 9.48 2.54
C LEU A 108 9.55 8.38 3.04
N LEU A 109 9.69 7.94 4.29
CA LEU A 109 8.78 6.96 4.89
C LEU A 109 7.35 7.50 4.99
N ASP A 110 7.19 8.77 5.32
CA ASP A 110 5.88 9.43 5.37
C ASP A 110 5.28 9.57 3.96
N ASP A 111 6.07 9.97 2.97
CA ASP A 111 5.64 10.09 1.58
C ASP A 111 5.22 8.72 1.00
N ILE A 112 6.01 7.66 1.21
CA ILE A 112 5.64 6.28 0.82
C ILE A 112 4.30 5.88 1.44
N HIS A 113 4.10 6.18 2.72
CA HIS A 113 2.84 5.84 3.39
C HIS A 113 1.63 6.54 2.78
N HIS A 114 1.76 7.84 2.52
CA HIS A 114 0.70 8.64 1.89
C HIS A 114 0.46 8.22 0.43
N ASN A 115 1.52 7.94 -0.33
CA ASN A 115 1.39 7.45 -1.70
C ASN A 115 0.65 6.10 -1.76
N MET A 116 1.02 5.15 -0.91
CA MET A 116 0.34 3.84 -0.85
C MET A 116 -1.13 3.98 -0.46
N TYR A 117 -1.45 4.87 0.48
CA TYR A 117 -2.84 5.16 0.86
C TYR A 117 -3.61 5.78 -0.31
N ALA A 118 -3.03 6.77 -0.98
CA ALA A 118 -3.66 7.44 -2.12
C ALA A 118 -3.92 6.47 -3.28
N MET A 119 -2.97 5.59 -3.59
CA MET A 119 -3.12 4.55 -4.60
C MET A 119 -4.24 3.56 -4.25
N ALA A 120 -4.27 3.08 -3.00
CA ALA A 120 -5.29 2.15 -2.53
C ALA A 120 -6.69 2.79 -2.55
N LYS A 121 -6.79 4.06 -2.13
CA LYS A 121 -8.04 4.81 -2.18
C LYS A 121 -8.50 5.04 -3.62
N ALA A 122 -7.62 5.47 -4.50
CA ALA A 122 -7.95 5.67 -5.91
C ALA A 122 -8.44 4.37 -6.57
N ASN A 123 -7.81 3.24 -6.26
CA ASN A 123 -8.24 1.93 -6.74
C ASN A 123 -9.63 1.55 -6.18
N LEU A 124 -9.89 1.79 -4.90
CA LEU A 124 -11.20 1.54 -4.30
C LEU A 124 -12.28 2.41 -4.96
N ASP A 125 -12.01 3.71 -5.14
CA ASP A 125 -12.95 4.65 -5.74
C ASP A 125 -13.25 4.27 -7.22
N ALA A 126 -12.22 3.91 -7.99
CA ALA A 126 -12.35 3.48 -9.38
C ALA A 126 -13.13 2.16 -9.55
N ASN A 127 -13.15 1.32 -8.51
CA ASN A 127 -13.84 0.03 -8.49
C ASN A 127 -15.10 0.03 -7.60
N THR A 128 -15.64 1.22 -7.27
CA THR A 128 -16.89 1.37 -6.54
C THR A 128 -17.90 2.10 -7.43
N PHE A 129 -18.93 1.39 -7.85
CA PHE A 129 -19.95 1.86 -8.78
C PHE A 129 -21.26 2.15 -8.07
N GLN A 130 -22.23 2.75 -8.77
CA GLN A 130 -23.59 2.97 -8.28
C GLN A 130 -24.59 2.28 -9.20
N ALA A 131 -25.68 1.77 -8.61
CA ALA A 131 -26.78 1.18 -9.35
C ALA A 131 -28.10 1.41 -8.60
N GLU A 132 -29.21 1.37 -9.31
CA GLU A 132 -30.56 1.56 -8.77
C GLU A 132 -31.37 0.26 -8.74
N THR A 133 -31.05 -0.70 -9.61
CA THR A 133 -31.74 -1.98 -9.74
C THR A 133 -30.79 -3.16 -9.54
N TRP A 134 -31.32 -4.33 -9.26
CA TRP A 134 -30.48 -5.52 -9.10
C TRP A 134 -29.89 -5.99 -10.44
N GLU A 135 -30.59 -5.71 -11.57
CA GLU A 135 -30.09 -5.96 -12.91
C GLU A 135 -28.85 -5.12 -13.20
N GLU A 136 -28.89 -3.82 -12.90
CA GLU A 136 -27.74 -2.92 -13.07
C GLU A 136 -26.56 -3.35 -12.17
N VAL A 137 -26.82 -3.83 -10.95
CA VAL A 137 -25.75 -4.37 -10.08
C VAL A 137 -25.05 -5.54 -10.77
N LYS A 138 -25.83 -6.46 -11.35
CA LYS A 138 -25.30 -7.63 -12.05
C LYS A 138 -24.47 -7.23 -13.27
N GLU A 139 -25.04 -6.40 -14.14
CA GLU A 139 -24.37 -5.90 -15.35
C GLU A 139 -23.07 -5.17 -15.04
N THR A 140 -23.08 -4.33 -14.00
CA THR A 140 -21.88 -3.58 -13.56
C THR A 140 -20.77 -4.51 -13.11
N LEU A 141 -21.08 -5.51 -12.28
CA LEU A 141 -20.07 -6.45 -11.78
C LEU A 141 -19.52 -7.37 -12.88
N GLU A 142 -20.36 -7.77 -13.85
CA GLU A 142 -19.93 -8.55 -15.02
C GLU A 142 -19.03 -7.71 -15.95
N ALA A 143 -19.40 -6.45 -16.22
CA ALA A 143 -18.63 -5.55 -17.09
C ALA A 143 -17.24 -5.21 -16.53
N HIS A 144 -17.11 -5.10 -15.21
CA HIS A 144 -15.85 -4.72 -14.53
C HIS A 144 -15.09 -5.89 -13.92
N SER A 145 -15.54 -7.13 -14.14
CA SER A 145 -14.92 -8.34 -13.58
C SER A 145 -14.80 -8.32 -12.06
N GLY A 146 -15.75 -7.67 -11.37
CA GLY A 146 -15.80 -7.54 -9.91
C GLY A 146 -15.95 -6.10 -9.42
N GLY A 147 -15.45 -5.80 -8.23
CA GLY A 147 -15.57 -4.49 -7.59
C GLY A 147 -16.72 -4.43 -6.58
N PHE A 148 -17.12 -3.20 -6.26
CA PHE A 148 -18.19 -2.91 -5.31
C PHE A 148 -19.30 -2.10 -5.98
N VAL A 149 -20.55 -2.34 -5.58
CA VAL A 149 -21.69 -1.55 -6.07
C VAL A 149 -22.47 -0.99 -4.89
N ARG A 150 -22.68 0.32 -4.89
CA ARG A 150 -23.49 1.04 -3.91
C ARG A 150 -24.92 1.16 -4.42
N THR A 151 -25.88 0.79 -3.58
CA THR A 151 -27.30 0.97 -3.82
C THR A 151 -28.00 1.53 -2.61
N LYS A 152 -29.30 1.85 -2.74
CA LYS A 152 -30.19 2.03 -1.57
C LYS A 152 -30.64 0.68 -1.06
N TRP A 153 -31.00 0.61 0.22
CA TRP A 153 -31.49 -0.59 0.88
C TRP A 153 -32.59 -0.27 1.92
N CYS A 154 -33.63 -1.08 1.92
CA CYS A 154 -34.80 -0.87 2.79
C CYS A 154 -34.64 -1.39 4.22
N GLY A 155 -33.52 -2.05 4.53
CA GLY A 155 -33.26 -2.65 5.85
C GLY A 155 -33.81 -4.06 6.02
N ASP A 156 -34.49 -4.63 5.01
CA ASP A 156 -35.10 -5.95 5.10
C ASP A 156 -34.11 -7.06 4.71
N LEU A 157 -33.96 -8.06 5.59
CA LEU A 157 -33.11 -9.22 5.35
C LEU A 157 -33.58 -10.03 4.11
N ALA A 158 -34.89 -10.09 3.84
CA ALA A 158 -35.40 -10.79 2.67
C ALA A 158 -34.87 -10.15 1.35
N CYS A 159 -34.73 -8.82 1.31
CA CYS A 159 -34.13 -8.12 0.17
C CYS A 159 -32.62 -8.39 0.05
N GLU A 160 -31.92 -8.50 1.17
CA GLU A 160 -30.49 -8.87 1.17
C GLU A 160 -30.27 -10.28 0.65
N LEU A 161 -31.05 -11.25 1.11
CA LEU A 161 -31.01 -12.63 0.62
C LEU A 161 -31.36 -12.74 -0.86
N ALA A 162 -32.35 -11.96 -1.32
CA ALA A 162 -32.72 -11.91 -2.72
C ALA A 162 -31.60 -11.35 -3.61
N MET A 163 -30.79 -10.39 -3.14
CA MET A 163 -29.60 -9.93 -3.86
C MET A 163 -28.56 -11.05 -4.02
N LYS A 164 -28.37 -11.88 -2.99
CA LYS A 164 -27.50 -13.04 -3.07
C LYS A 164 -28.00 -14.06 -4.10
N ASP A 165 -29.30 -14.37 -4.09
CA ASP A 165 -29.88 -15.37 -4.96
C ASP A 165 -29.93 -14.91 -6.44
N LYS A 166 -30.25 -13.63 -6.71
CA LYS A 166 -30.39 -13.09 -8.06
C LYS A 166 -29.04 -12.71 -8.71
N VAL A 167 -28.10 -12.19 -7.92
CA VAL A 167 -26.87 -11.55 -8.42
C VAL A 167 -25.61 -12.28 -7.95
N GLY A 168 -25.68 -13.07 -6.88
CA GLY A 168 -24.50 -13.72 -6.29
C GLY A 168 -23.65 -12.77 -5.43
N VAL A 169 -24.21 -11.66 -4.98
CA VAL A 169 -23.53 -10.69 -4.12
C VAL A 169 -23.92 -10.84 -2.65
N SER A 170 -23.05 -10.37 -1.78
CA SER A 170 -23.39 -10.16 -0.37
C SER A 170 -23.15 -8.71 0.04
N SER A 171 -23.89 -8.26 1.05
CA SER A 171 -23.64 -6.97 1.69
C SER A 171 -22.22 -6.95 2.30
N ARG A 172 -21.50 -5.83 2.12
CA ARG A 172 -20.17 -5.63 2.69
C ARG A 172 -20.20 -4.71 3.88
N CYS A 173 -20.83 -3.57 3.72
CA CYS A 173 -21.04 -2.60 4.79
C CYS A 173 -22.13 -1.60 4.41
N MET A 174 -22.65 -0.93 5.42
CA MET A 174 -23.30 0.37 5.29
C MET A 174 -22.20 1.43 5.48
N PRO A 175 -21.89 2.26 4.48
CA PRO A 175 -20.88 3.31 4.62
C PRO A 175 -21.18 4.22 5.81
N LEU A 176 -20.15 4.63 6.55
CA LEU A 176 -20.31 5.62 7.62
C LEU A 176 -20.83 6.95 7.05
N GLU A 177 -20.32 7.33 5.88
CA GLU A 177 -20.79 8.48 5.11
C GLU A 177 -21.91 8.06 4.18
N GLN A 178 -23.14 8.33 4.58
CA GLN A 178 -24.34 8.12 3.77
C GLN A 178 -24.51 9.28 2.78
N SER A 179 -25.09 9.02 1.60
CA SER A 179 -25.30 10.06 0.57
C SER A 179 -26.28 11.16 0.99
N GLY A 180 -27.10 10.91 2.00
CA GLY A 180 -28.15 11.83 2.44
C GLY A 180 -29.35 11.93 1.47
N THR A 181 -29.37 11.15 0.40
CA THR A 181 -30.46 11.10 -0.58
C THR A 181 -31.39 9.93 -0.34
N THR A 182 -32.64 10.02 -0.81
CA THR A 182 -33.57 8.90 -0.90
C THR A 182 -33.53 8.25 -2.28
N GLY A 183 -33.92 7.00 -2.36
CA GLY A 183 -34.06 6.23 -3.59
C GLY A 183 -34.84 4.95 -3.33
N LYS A 184 -34.85 4.01 -4.27
CA LYS A 184 -35.58 2.77 -4.16
C LYS A 184 -34.70 1.59 -3.82
N CYS A 185 -35.19 0.68 -2.98
CA CYS A 185 -34.56 -0.61 -2.77
C CYS A 185 -34.53 -1.37 -4.12
N PRO A 186 -33.37 -1.89 -4.58
CA PRO A 186 -33.25 -2.56 -5.87
C PRO A 186 -34.07 -3.83 -6.00
N VAL A 187 -34.54 -4.41 -4.88
CA VAL A 187 -35.34 -5.65 -4.88
C VAL A 187 -36.82 -5.39 -4.77
N CYS A 188 -37.26 -4.66 -3.75
CA CYS A 188 -38.70 -4.49 -3.45
C CYS A 188 -39.28 -3.14 -3.91
N GLY A 189 -38.44 -2.22 -4.40
CA GLY A 189 -38.88 -0.90 -4.84
C GLY A 189 -39.33 0.08 -3.74
N LYS A 190 -39.22 -0.33 -2.47
CA LYS A 190 -39.56 0.52 -1.32
C LYS A 190 -38.63 1.73 -1.26
N GLU A 191 -39.18 2.91 -1.01
CA GLU A 191 -38.38 4.13 -0.78
C GLU A 191 -37.56 4.01 0.51
N CYS A 192 -36.28 4.34 0.42
CA CYS A 192 -35.32 4.23 1.52
C CYS A 192 -34.13 5.19 1.34
N ALA A 193 -33.47 5.52 2.44
CA ALA A 193 -32.35 6.46 2.47
C ALA A 193 -31.00 5.80 2.77
N THR A 194 -31.01 4.56 3.26
CA THR A 194 -29.79 3.85 3.66
C THR A 194 -29.00 3.40 2.46
N ASP A 195 -27.73 3.79 2.38
CA ASP A 195 -26.78 3.27 1.40
C ASP A 195 -26.13 1.99 1.90
N ILE A 196 -25.95 1.03 1.01
CA ILE A 196 -25.28 -0.24 1.28
C ILE A 196 -24.30 -0.55 0.14
N ILE A 197 -23.20 -1.23 0.47
CA ILE A 197 -22.20 -1.70 -0.49
C ILE A 197 -22.36 -3.21 -0.70
N TRP A 198 -22.42 -3.62 -1.95
CA TRP A 198 -22.45 -5.00 -2.40
C TRP A 198 -21.13 -5.42 -3.02
N GLY A 199 -20.79 -6.69 -2.94
CA GLY A 199 -19.66 -7.29 -3.64
C GLY A 199 -19.82 -8.79 -3.76
N VAL A 200 -19.16 -9.38 -4.77
CA VAL A 200 -19.13 -10.84 -4.96
C VAL A 200 -18.40 -11.49 -3.80
N ALA A 201 -18.99 -12.52 -3.19
CA ALA A 201 -18.33 -13.36 -2.18
C ALA A 201 -17.49 -14.44 -2.87
N TYR A 202 -16.36 -14.77 -2.28
CA TYR A 202 -15.56 -15.92 -2.68
C TYR A 202 -16.17 -17.22 -2.17
#